data_d621f4d2de7df773e0ab2a999e595fe4
#
_entry.id   d621f4d2de7df773e0ab2a999e595fe4
#
_cell.length_a   1.000
_cell.length_b   1.000
_cell.length_c   1.000
_cell.angle_alpha   90.00
_cell.angle_beta   90.00
_cell.angle_gamma   90.00
#
_symmetry.space_group_name_H-M   'P 1'
#
loop_
_entity.id
_entity.type
_entity.pdbx_description
1 polymer ?
#
loop_
_entity_poly.entity_id
_entity_poly.type
_entity_poly.pdbx_seq_one_letter_code
_entity_poly.pdbx_strand_id
1 'polypeptide(L)'
;MKNMENDVYVIGGKKRAHWLRYVIIALCIAAGIALWLAQGRPKRSTQPTQELNAIEVLPENAMSPKFDGQYDFSEFLKWVSVNIKYPKGLESIEAKVVVAFVITQEGDMADIEIVSQPEQKAFGQQVVSLLKTCPKWAPARLADGTATNMRYTLPVKFKTPQ
;
A
#
# COMPACT_ATOMS: atom_id res chain seq x y z
N MET A 1 38.86 69.58 56.24
CA MET A 1 38.74 68.19 56.68
C MET A 1 37.54 67.60 55.99
N LYS A 2 37.73 66.89 54.90
CA LYS A 2 36.68 66.14 54.29
C LYS A 2 37.34 65.03 53.47
N ASN A 3 37.12 63.80 53.93
CA ASN A 3 37.66 62.60 53.32
C ASN A 3 37.03 62.40 51.98
N MET A 4 37.86 62.24 50.98
CA MET A 4 37.48 61.75 49.64
C MET A 4 37.51 60.25 49.72
N GLU A 5 36.35 59.66 49.66
CA GLU A 5 36.14 58.22 49.58
C GLU A 5 36.17 57.81 48.10
N ASN A 6 37.15 57.04 47.79
CA ASN A 6 37.30 56.49 46.42
C ASN A 6 36.36 55.30 46.21
N ASP A 7 35.28 55.55 45.52
CA ASP A 7 34.40 54.46 45.05
C ASP A 7 35.02 53.77 43.85
N VAL A 8 35.50 52.54 44.07
CA VAL A 8 35.96 51.65 43.03
C VAL A 8 34.78 50.95 42.39
N TYR A 9 34.45 51.34 41.17
CA TYR A 9 33.45 50.64 40.38
C TYR A 9 34.02 49.35 39.83
N VAL A 10 33.60 48.18 40.33
CA VAL A 10 33.90 46.87 39.77
C VAL A 10 32.95 46.63 38.60
N ILE A 11 33.41 46.77 37.41
CA ILE A 11 32.64 46.37 36.19
C ILE A 11 32.69 44.88 36.11
N GLY A 12 31.60 44.20 36.55
CA GLY A 12 31.40 42.76 36.43
C GLY A 12 31.23 42.35 34.96
N GLY A 13 32.35 42.08 34.31
CA GLY A 13 32.30 41.42 33.02
C GLY A 13 32.16 39.92 33.19
N LYS A 14 31.10 39.34 32.68
CA LYS A 14 31.07 37.97 32.07
C LYS A 14 29.63 37.48 31.90
N LYS A 15 28.88 38.12 31.02
CA LYS A 15 27.62 37.49 30.52
C LYS A 15 27.76 37.07 29.02
N ARG A 16 28.97 36.91 28.50
CA ARG A 16 29.18 36.56 27.07
C ARG A 16 29.22 35.07 26.76
N ALA A 17 29.38 34.19 27.79
CA ALA A 17 29.62 32.78 27.52
C ALA A 17 28.34 31.98 27.17
N HIS A 18 27.19 32.40 27.72
CA HIS A 18 25.95 31.68 27.47
C HIS A 18 25.34 32.01 26.09
N TRP A 19 25.40 33.26 25.68
CA TRP A 19 24.91 33.66 24.36
C TRP A 19 25.69 32.99 23.21
N LEU A 20 27.01 32.86 23.34
CA LEU A 20 27.85 32.18 22.36
C LEU A 20 27.46 30.69 22.18
N ARG A 21 27.06 30.03 23.28
CA ARG A 21 26.55 28.63 23.24
C ARG A 21 25.25 28.53 22.44
N TYR A 22 24.33 29.46 22.63
CA TYR A 22 23.08 29.48 21.87
C TYR A 22 23.28 29.82 20.41
N VAL A 23 24.22 30.69 20.07
CA VAL A 23 24.58 31.00 18.69
C VAL A 23 25.22 29.80 17.99
N ILE A 24 26.07 29.04 18.68
CA ILE A 24 26.69 27.83 18.11
C ILE A 24 25.60 26.75 17.91
N ILE A 25 24.68 26.56 18.88
CA ILE A 25 23.57 25.61 18.74
C ILE A 25 22.65 26.01 17.58
N ALA A 26 22.30 27.28 17.45
CA ALA A 26 21.48 27.78 16.35
C ALA A 26 22.16 27.58 14.98
N LEU A 27 23.45 27.79 14.88
CA LEU A 27 24.23 27.55 13.66
C LEU A 27 24.31 26.06 13.32
N CYS A 28 24.47 25.19 14.31
CA CYS A 28 24.44 23.73 14.10
C CYS A 28 23.07 23.24 13.60
N ILE A 29 21.99 23.78 14.15
CA ILE A 29 20.61 23.44 13.73
C ILE A 29 20.38 23.95 12.29
N ALA A 30 20.81 25.19 11.99
CA ALA A 30 20.68 25.77 10.65
C ALA A 30 21.51 24.99 9.61
N ALA A 31 22.73 24.57 9.96
CA ALA A 31 23.58 23.73 9.10
C ALA A 31 22.97 22.33 8.91
N GLY A 32 22.40 21.74 9.95
CA GLY A 32 21.69 20.45 9.87
C GLY A 32 20.47 20.50 8.96
N ILE A 33 19.69 21.58 9.07
CA ILE A 33 18.51 21.81 8.19
C ILE A 33 18.96 22.06 6.74
N ALA A 34 20.01 22.86 6.53
CA ALA A 34 20.54 23.12 5.20
C ALA A 34 21.11 21.84 4.55
N LEU A 35 21.82 21.01 5.32
CA LEU A 35 22.32 19.73 4.85
C LEU A 35 21.17 18.73 4.54
N TRP A 36 20.12 18.73 5.37
CA TRP A 36 18.92 17.92 5.14
C TRP A 36 18.15 18.38 3.89
N LEU A 37 18.08 19.68 3.63
CA LEU A 37 17.47 20.25 2.42
C LEU A 37 18.36 20.02 1.17
N ALA A 38 19.69 19.98 1.32
CA ALA A 38 20.63 19.72 0.24
C ALA A 38 20.73 18.24 -0.13
N GLN A 39 20.45 17.33 0.80
CA GLN A 39 20.37 15.89 0.54
C GLN A 39 19.07 15.51 -0.15
N GLY A 40 18.58 16.32 -1.08
CA GLY A 40 17.42 16.06 -1.91
C GLY A 40 16.37 15.24 -1.18
N ARG A 41 15.19 15.78 -1.01
CA ARG A 41 14.01 14.97 -0.58
C ARG A 41 14.15 13.61 -1.21
N PRO A 42 14.02 12.49 -0.45
CA PRO A 42 13.96 11.20 -1.09
C PRO A 42 12.98 11.39 -2.22
N LYS A 43 13.42 11.17 -3.46
CA LYS A 43 12.52 11.15 -4.61
C LYS A 43 11.45 10.19 -4.16
N ARG A 44 10.32 10.74 -3.68
CA ARG A 44 9.08 10.02 -3.65
C ARG A 44 9.01 9.53 -5.07
N SER A 45 9.33 8.27 -5.29
CA SER A 45 9.01 7.62 -6.53
C SER A 45 7.53 7.94 -6.69
N THR A 46 7.26 8.88 -7.55
CA THR A 46 5.96 9.03 -8.13
C THR A 46 5.85 7.73 -8.92
N GLN A 47 5.49 6.65 -8.21
CA GLN A 47 4.74 5.63 -8.88
C GLN A 47 3.60 6.44 -9.48
N PRO A 48 3.47 6.45 -10.81
CA PRO A 48 2.27 7.01 -11.39
C PRO A 48 1.15 6.37 -10.59
N THR A 49 0.25 7.19 -10.07
CA THR A 49 -1.06 6.76 -9.64
C THR A 49 -1.57 5.94 -10.80
N GLN A 50 -1.33 4.62 -10.76
CA GLN A 50 -1.99 3.72 -11.67
C GLN A 50 -3.44 3.87 -11.29
N GLU A 51 -4.10 4.70 -12.09
CA GLU A 51 -5.54 4.73 -12.14
C GLU A 51 -6.02 3.29 -12.06
N LEU A 52 -7.01 3.07 -11.23
CA LEU A 52 -7.70 1.81 -10.93
C LEU A 52 -8.36 1.16 -12.18
N ASN A 53 -7.81 1.38 -13.35
CA ASN A 53 -8.21 0.88 -14.67
C ASN A 53 -7.09 0.12 -15.38
N ALA A 54 -6.04 -0.27 -14.69
CA ALA A 54 -5.13 -1.22 -15.27
C ALA A 54 -5.70 -2.65 -15.10
N ILE A 55 -6.71 -2.96 -15.88
CA ILE A 55 -6.66 -4.21 -16.62
C ILE A 55 -5.32 -4.10 -17.34
N GLU A 56 -4.34 -4.86 -16.90
CA GLU A 56 -3.09 -5.03 -17.65
C GLU A 56 -3.52 -5.58 -19.00
N VAL A 57 -3.60 -4.67 -19.98
CA VAL A 57 -4.10 -5.00 -21.32
C VAL A 57 -3.07 -5.96 -21.90
N LEU A 58 -3.43 -7.23 -21.94
CA LEU A 58 -2.63 -8.21 -22.66
C LEU A 58 -2.37 -7.70 -24.09
N PRO A 59 -1.16 -7.87 -24.62
CA PRO A 59 -0.87 -7.58 -26.02
C PRO A 59 -1.91 -8.22 -26.93
N GLU A 60 -2.22 -7.61 -28.06
CA GLU A 60 -3.35 -7.92 -28.96
C GLU A 60 -3.45 -9.40 -29.39
N ASN A 61 -2.40 -10.17 -29.22
CA ASN A 61 -2.33 -11.60 -29.57
C ASN A 61 -2.00 -12.50 -28.36
N ALA A 62 -2.17 -12.03 -27.13
CA ALA A 62 -1.92 -12.84 -25.96
C ALA A 62 -3.16 -13.70 -25.60
N MET A 63 -2.91 -14.90 -25.08
CA MET A 63 -3.96 -15.77 -24.58
C MET A 63 -4.21 -15.51 -23.11
N SER A 64 -5.48 -15.29 -22.75
CA SER A 64 -5.91 -15.15 -21.35
C SER A 64 -5.70 -16.45 -20.57
N PRO A 65 -5.46 -16.35 -19.24
CA PRO A 65 -5.36 -17.52 -18.38
C PRO A 65 -6.69 -18.27 -18.34
N LYS A 66 -6.62 -19.59 -18.16
CA LYS A 66 -7.83 -20.44 -18.10
C LYS A 66 -7.97 -21.07 -16.73
N PHE A 67 -9.16 -20.93 -16.15
CA PHE A 67 -9.51 -21.52 -14.86
C PHE A 67 -9.51 -23.05 -14.96
N ASP A 68 -8.98 -23.72 -13.93
CA ASP A 68 -8.82 -25.19 -13.89
C ASP A 68 -8.19 -25.76 -15.17
N GLY A 69 -7.25 -25.00 -15.75
CA GLY A 69 -6.49 -25.37 -16.92
C GLY A 69 -7.23 -25.32 -18.27
N GLN A 70 -8.54 -25.14 -18.29
CA GLN A 70 -9.35 -25.25 -19.52
C GLN A 70 -10.50 -24.25 -19.65
N TYR A 71 -11.05 -23.77 -18.55
CA TYR A 71 -12.24 -22.93 -18.55
C TYR A 71 -11.89 -21.45 -18.62
N ASP A 72 -12.84 -20.65 -19.09
CA ASP A 72 -12.69 -19.19 -19.11
C ASP A 72 -12.95 -18.55 -17.74
N PHE A 73 -12.78 -17.25 -17.66
CA PHE A 73 -12.96 -16.49 -16.40
C PHE A 73 -14.42 -16.55 -15.88
N SER A 74 -15.40 -16.80 -16.73
CA SER A 74 -16.81 -16.88 -16.31
C SER A 74 -17.06 -18.12 -15.43
N GLU A 75 -16.39 -19.23 -15.69
CA GLU A 75 -16.47 -20.43 -14.85
C GLU A 75 -15.83 -20.20 -13.47
N PHE A 76 -14.73 -19.44 -13.42
CA PHE A 76 -14.18 -19.01 -12.13
C PHE A 76 -15.18 -18.16 -11.33
N LEU A 77 -15.88 -17.22 -11.97
CA LEU A 77 -16.90 -16.41 -11.29
C LEU A 77 -18.05 -17.30 -10.75
N LYS A 78 -18.48 -18.31 -11.50
CA LYS A 78 -19.45 -19.29 -11.03
C LYS A 78 -18.91 -20.10 -9.85
N TRP A 79 -17.68 -20.58 -9.95
CA TRP A 79 -17.01 -21.29 -8.86
C TRP A 79 -16.97 -20.45 -7.59
N VAL A 80 -16.60 -19.17 -7.67
CA VAL A 80 -16.61 -18.24 -6.55
C VAL A 80 -18.03 -18.11 -5.98
N SER A 81 -19.05 -17.91 -6.82
CA SER A 81 -20.43 -17.70 -6.37
C SER A 81 -21.03 -18.91 -5.66
N VAL A 82 -20.64 -20.13 -6.04
CA VAL A 82 -21.09 -21.37 -5.43
C VAL A 82 -20.37 -21.68 -4.12
N ASN A 83 -19.09 -21.34 -4.04
CA ASN A 83 -18.25 -21.72 -2.90
C ASN A 83 -18.11 -20.65 -1.83
N ILE A 84 -18.46 -19.40 -2.13
CA ILE A 84 -18.40 -18.32 -1.15
C ILE A 84 -19.45 -18.51 -0.06
N LYS A 85 -19.02 -18.40 1.19
CA LYS A 85 -19.92 -18.52 2.35
C LYS A 85 -20.04 -17.19 3.05
N TYR A 86 -21.22 -16.93 3.60
CA TYR A 86 -21.39 -15.79 4.48
C TYR A 86 -20.56 -15.95 5.77
N PRO A 87 -19.97 -14.87 6.27
CA PRO A 87 -19.41 -14.89 7.61
C PRO A 87 -20.51 -15.13 8.64
N LYS A 88 -20.25 -15.98 9.63
CA LYS A 88 -21.22 -16.32 10.68
C LYS A 88 -21.70 -15.07 11.44
N GLY A 89 -23.00 -14.93 11.59
CA GLY A 89 -23.65 -13.81 12.28
C GLY A 89 -23.77 -12.53 11.46
N LEU A 90 -23.42 -12.55 10.18
CA LEU A 90 -23.52 -11.40 9.27
C LEU A 90 -24.44 -11.68 8.06
N GLU A 91 -25.24 -12.74 8.12
CA GLU A 91 -26.06 -13.25 7.00
C GLU A 91 -27.14 -12.25 6.54
N SER A 92 -27.51 -11.30 7.41
CA SER A 92 -28.48 -10.24 7.12
C SER A 92 -27.86 -8.94 6.56
N ILE A 93 -26.53 -8.90 6.39
CA ILE A 93 -25.82 -7.69 5.97
C ILE A 93 -25.38 -7.83 4.52
N GLU A 94 -25.81 -6.91 3.67
CA GLU A 94 -25.29 -6.82 2.30
C GLU A 94 -23.91 -6.15 2.31
N ALA A 95 -22.96 -6.73 1.55
CA ALA A 95 -21.60 -6.24 1.51
C ALA A 95 -20.99 -6.38 0.11
N LYS A 96 -20.02 -5.51 -0.19
CA LYS A 96 -19.20 -5.60 -1.38
C LYS A 96 -17.72 -5.62 -0.96
N VAL A 97 -17.01 -6.63 -1.41
CA VAL A 97 -15.55 -6.76 -1.26
C VAL A 97 -14.92 -6.70 -2.63
N VAL A 98 -13.84 -5.97 -2.77
CA VAL A 98 -13.03 -5.94 -3.99
C VAL A 98 -11.64 -6.46 -3.65
N VAL A 99 -11.22 -7.52 -4.33
CA VAL A 99 -9.94 -8.18 -4.12
C VAL A 99 -9.15 -8.14 -5.42
N ALA A 100 -7.87 -7.78 -5.34
CA ALA A 100 -6.92 -7.95 -6.44
C ALA A 100 -6.08 -9.20 -6.19
N PHE A 101 -5.66 -9.87 -7.24
CA PHE A 101 -4.76 -11.03 -7.19
C PHE A 101 -4.00 -11.19 -8.50
N VAL A 102 -2.94 -11.97 -8.47
CA VAL A 102 -2.12 -12.29 -9.63
C VAL A 102 -2.25 -13.78 -9.93
N ILE A 103 -2.48 -14.12 -11.21
CA ILE A 103 -2.27 -15.47 -11.73
C ILE A 103 -0.85 -15.52 -12.24
N THR A 104 -0.02 -16.36 -11.61
CA THR A 104 1.40 -16.46 -11.95
C THR A 104 1.62 -17.26 -13.24
N GLN A 105 2.81 -17.17 -13.80
CA GLN A 105 3.22 -17.99 -14.95
C GLN A 105 3.25 -19.50 -14.66
N GLU A 106 3.22 -19.90 -13.39
CA GLU A 106 3.07 -21.30 -12.95
C GLU A 106 1.59 -21.71 -12.80
N GLY A 107 0.66 -20.77 -12.96
CA GLY A 107 -0.78 -20.97 -12.82
C GLY A 107 -1.28 -20.92 -11.38
N ASP A 108 -0.49 -20.44 -10.45
CA ASP A 108 -0.89 -20.28 -9.06
C ASP A 108 -1.53 -18.88 -8.82
N MET A 109 -2.44 -18.80 -7.86
CA MET A 109 -2.98 -17.53 -7.44
C MET A 109 -2.10 -16.94 -6.32
N ALA A 110 -1.53 -15.78 -6.57
CA ALA A 110 -0.61 -15.07 -5.67
C ALA A 110 -1.06 -13.62 -5.42
N ASP A 111 -0.37 -12.93 -4.51
CA ASP A 111 -0.55 -11.49 -4.21
C ASP A 111 -2.02 -11.10 -3.99
N ILE A 112 -2.75 -11.91 -3.20
CA ILE A 112 -4.17 -11.67 -2.90
C ILE A 112 -4.26 -10.49 -1.94
N GLU A 113 -4.79 -9.36 -2.42
CA GLU A 113 -4.90 -8.11 -1.70
C GLU A 113 -6.36 -7.62 -1.65
N ILE A 114 -6.82 -7.19 -0.47
CA ILE A 114 -8.14 -6.58 -0.33
C ILE A 114 -8.03 -5.10 -0.70
N VAL A 115 -8.55 -4.75 -1.87
CA VAL A 115 -8.58 -3.37 -2.39
C VAL A 115 -9.65 -2.54 -1.67
N SER A 116 -10.82 -3.14 -1.42
CA SER A 116 -11.94 -2.49 -0.72
C SER A 116 -12.79 -3.52 0.00
N GLN A 117 -13.24 -3.19 1.21
CA GLN A 117 -14.15 -4.02 2.00
C GLN A 117 -14.99 -3.14 2.93
N PRO A 118 -16.14 -3.64 3.45
CA PRO A 118 -16.90 -2.97 4.48
C PRO A 118 -16.14 -2.95 5.82
N GLU A 119 -16.69 -2.26 6.81
CA GLU A 119 -16.13 -2.19 8.17
C GLU A 119 -15.96 -3.59 8.79
N GLN A 120 -16.89 -4.49 8.50
CA GLN A 120 -16.85 -5.89 8.94
C GLN A 120 -15.82 -6.68 8.15
N LYS A 121 -14.60 -6.72 8.64
CA LYS A 121 -13.44 -7.38 8.00
C LYS A 121 -13.64 -8.87 7.70
N ALA A 122 -14.61 -9.53 8.37
CA ALA A 122 -14.93 -10.92 8.15
C ALA A 122 -15.32 -11.23 6.69
N PHE A 123 -15.94 -10.29 5.98
CA PHE A 123 -16.28 -10.46 4.57
C PHE A 123 -15.02 -10.57 3.70
N GLY A 124 -14.05 -9.70 3.89
CA GLY A 124 -12.78 -9.76 3.16
C GLY A 124 -12.00 -11.04 3.46
N GLN A 125 -11.93 -11.44 4.74
CA GLN A 125 -11.27 -12.67 5.16
C GLN A 125 -11.90 -13.91 4.52
N GLN A 126 -13.22 -13.93 4.39
CA GLN A 126 -13.95 -15.03 3.76
C GLN A 126 -13.59 -15.16 2.26
N VAL A 127 -13.52 -14.04 1.55
CA VAL A 127 -13.10 -14.02 0.12
C VAL A 127 -11.67 -14.49 -0.01
N VAL A 128 -10.73 -13.96 0.77
CA VAL A 128 -9.32 -14.37 0.73
C VAL A 128 -9.15 -15.84 1.05
N SER A 129 -9.87 -16.36 2.05
CA SER A 129 -9.83 -17.77 2.41
C SER A 129 -10.32 -18.68 1.29
N LEU A 130 -11.38 -18.28 0.58
CA LEU A 130 -11.87 -19.00 -0.59
C LEU A 130 -10.83 -18.99 -1.72
N LEU A 131 -10.29 -17.83 -2.06
CA LEU A 131 -9.33 -17.69 -3.17
C LEU A 131 -8.06 -18.53 -2.96
N LYS A 132 -7.63 -18.72 -1.71
CA LYS A 132 -6.50 -19.61 -1.38
C LYS A 132 -6.77 -21.10 -1.66
N THR A 133 -8.02 -21.51 -1.83
CA THR A 133 -8.41 -22.88 -2.19
C THR A 133 -8.73 -23.04 -3.68
N CYS A 134 -8.46 -21.98 -4.45
CA CYS A 134 -8.74 -21.96 -5.88
C CYS A 134 -7.96 -23.06 -6.63
N PRO A 135 -8.59 -23.77 -7.56
CA PRO A 135 -7.90 -24.68 -8.48
C PRO A 135 -6.80 -23.97 -9.27
N LYS A 136 -5.84 -24.72 -9.75
CA LYS A 136 -4.73 -24.22 -10.55
C LYS A 136 -5.22 -23.70 -11.92
N TRP A 137 -4.59 -22.62 -12.39
CA TRP A 137 -4.89 -22.03 -13.68
C TRP A 137 -3.91 -22.49 -14.76
N ALA A 138 -4.33 -22.50 -16.01
CA ALA A 138 -3.38 -22.37 -17.11
C ALA A 138 -3.01 -20.89 -17.21
N PRO A 139 -1.70 -20.55 -17.18
CA PRO A 139 -1.27 -19.13 -17.14
C PRO A 139 -1.60 -18.40 -18.45
N ALA A 140 -1.64 -17.07 -18.36
CA ALA A 140 -1.65 -16.22 -19.54
C ALA A 140 -0.39 -16.49 -20.39
N ARG A 141 -0.51 -16.38 -21.72
CA ARG A 141 0.63 -16.53 -22.63
C ARG A 141 0.70 -15.35 -23.58
N LEU A 142 1.90 -14.87 -23.79
CA LEU A 142 2.19 -13.87 -24.82
C LEU A 142 2.09 -14.50 -26.22
N ALA A 143 2.13 -13.67 -27.27
CA ALA A 143 2.05 -14.12 -28.65
C ALA A 143 3.15 -15.14 -29.08
N ASP A 144 4.30 -15.07 -28.42
CA ASP A 144 5.42 -16.00 -28.60
C ASP A 144 5.26 -17.33 -27.83
N GLY A 145 4.15 -17.49 -27.10
CA GLY A 145 3.87 -18.64 -26.24
C GLY A 145 4.46 -18.58 -24.84
N THR A 146 5.23 -17.55 -24.50
CA THR A 146 5.83 -17.38 -23.18
C THR A 146 4.74 -17.17 -22.13
N ALA A 147 4.78 -17.94 -21.02
CA ALA A 147 3.88 -17.75 -19.90
C ALA A 147 4.19 -16.40 -19.18
N THR A 148 3.15 -15.70 -18.76
CA THR A 148 3.28 -14.41 -18.09
C THR A 148 2.33 -14.30 -16.90
N ASN A 149 2.68 -13.46 -15.93
CA ASN A 149 1.81 -13.12 -14.82
C ASN A 149 0.68 -12.22 -15.31
N MET A 150 -0.50 -12.37 -14.70
CA MET A 150 -1.64 -11.51 -15.00
C MET A 150 -2.38 -11.12 -13.75
N ARG A 151 -2.59 -9.80 -13.53
CA ARG A 151 -3.33 -9.25 -12.39
C ARG A 151 -4.81 -9.11 -12.72
N TYR A 152 -5.66 -9.53 -11.78
CA TYR A 152 -7.10 -9.41 -11.85
C TYR A 152 -7.66 -8.66 -10.65
N THR A 153 -8.82 -8.05 -10.85
CA THR A 153 -9.62 -7.46 -9.78
C THR A 153 -11.00 -8.12 -9.77
N LEU A 154 -11.38 -8.67 -8.62
CA LEU A 154 -12.62 -9.40 -8.42
C LEU A 154 -13.54 -8.66 -7.45
N PRO A 155 -14.66 -8.10 -7.90
CA PRO A 155 -15.71 -7.60 -7.03
C PRO A 155 -16.65 -8.74 -6.61
N VAL A 156 -16.71 -9.03 -5.31
CA VAL A 156 -17.62 -10.01 -4.72
C VAL A 156 -18.75 -9.28 -3.98
N LYS A 157 -19.97 -9.56 -4.31
CA LYS A 157 -21.16 -9.00 -3.65
C LYS A 157 -21.84 -10.08 -2.81
N PHE A 158 -21.99 -9.81 -1.53
CA PHE A 158 -22.81 -10.59 -0.61
C PHE A 158 -24.21 -10.01 -0.60
N LYS A 159 -25.21 -10.80 -0.97
CA LYS A 159 -26.62 -10.41 -0.94
C LYS A 159 -27.36 -11.28 0.05
N THR A 160 -28.26 -10.70 0.84
CA THR A 160 -29.14 -11.47 1.73
C THR A 160 -29.99 -12.43 0.91
N PRO A 161 -30.19 -13.68 1.37
CA PRO A 161 -31.17 -14.58 0.77
C PRO A 161 -32.55 -13.94 0.83
N GLN A 162 -33.27 -13.90 -0.29
CA GLN A 162 -34.66 -13.50 -0.36
C GLN A 162 -35.55 -14.69 0.06
#